data_930421d13efe8471fdbafd27aed3b5b6
#
_entry.id   930421d13efe8471fdbafd27aed3b5b6
#
_cell.length_a   1.000
_cell.length_b   1.000
_cell.length_c   1.000
_cell.angle_alpha   90.00
_cell.angle_beta   90.00
_cell.angle_gamma   90.00
#
_symmetry.space_group_name_H-M   'P 1'
#
loop_
_entity.id
_entity.type
_entity.pdbx_description
1 polymer ?
#
loop_
_entity_poly.entity_id
_entity_poly.type
_entity_poly.pdbx_seq_one_letter_code
_entity_poly.pdbx_strand_id
1 'polypeptide(L)'
;MARIEESVEINASARKIWQIVRWDKVPRWLDIVKKVEFTSEETDKTGATAHWIGEAGGVKSEWDTETTEWEPFRREAWRTTAGNLTCSGSVTLTPTEVGTKATFMMDYELPHSVLGRAIDKLRVYRAIEKGAKTGLRRLKEISEG
;
A
#
# COMPACT_ATOMS: atom_id res chain seq x y z
N MET A 1 -5.79 16.70 0.86
CA MET A 1 -5.39 15.30 0.59
C MET A 1 -3.89 15.25 0.38
N ALA A 2 -3.23 14.33 1.04
CA ALA A 2 -1.78 14.18 0.94
C ALA A 2 -1.43 13.05 -0.02
N ARG A 3 -0.33 13.18 -0.76
CA ARG A 3 0.15 12.16 -1.70
C ARG A 3 1.54 11.70 -1.35
N ILE A 4 1.71 10.38 -1.36
CA ILE A 4 3.00 9.71 -1.26
C ILE A 4 3.23 8.97 -2.57
N GLU A 5 4.39 9.14 -3.17
CA GLU A 5 4.79 8.38 -4.36
C GLU A 5 6.27 8.04 -4.24
N GLU A 6 6.56 6.75 -4.23
CA GLU A 6 7.92 6.24 -4.09
C GLU A 6 8.15 5.09 -5.06
N SER A 7 9.37 4.94 -5.53
CA SER A 7 9.75 3.89 -6.47
C SER A 7 11.05 3.23 -6.07
N VAL A 8 11.23 1.99 -6.50
CA VAL A 8 12.47 1.25 -6.35
C VAL A 8 12.69 0.36 -7.56
N GLU A 9 13.93 0.23 -8.00
CA GLU A 9 14.29 -0.71 -9.05
C GLU A 9 14.72 -2.02 -8.40
N ILE A 10 14.14 -3.13 -8.88
CA ILE A 10 14.32 -4.45 -8.30
C ILE A 10 14.86 -5.40 -9.37
N ASN A 11 15.94 -6.12 -9.05
CA ASN A 11 16.49 -7.14 -9.92
C ASN A 11 15.71 -8.45 -9.72
N ALA A 12 14.46 -8.43 -10.19
CA ALA A 12 13.55 -9.58 -10.17
C ALA A 12 12.47 -9.37 -11.21
N SER A 13 11.84 -10.46 -11.64
CA SER A 13 10.74 -10.39 -12.60
C SER A 13 9.47 -9.80 -11.98
N ALA A 14 8.65 -9.17 -12.79
CA ALA A 14 7.34 -8.68 -12.35
C ALA A 14 6.48 -9.82 -11.79
N ARG A 15 6.58 -11.02 -12.37
CA ARG A 15 5.85 -12.21 -11.87
C ARG A 15 6.21 -12.54 -10.42
N LYS A 16 7.50 -12.50 -10.08
CA LYS A 16 7.95 -12.78 -8.72
C LYS A 16 7.49 -11.71 -7.74
N ILE A 17 7.64 -10.43 -8.13
CA ILE A 17 7.25 -9.30 -7.29
C ILE A 17 5.74 -9.29 -7.07
N TRP A 18 4.96 -9.59 -8.11
CA TRP A 18 3.50 -9.59 -8.05
C TRP A 18 2.96 -10.50 -6.95
N GLN A 19 3.58 -11.64 -6.74
CA GLN A 19 3.18 -12.58 -5.70
C GLN A 19 3.46 -12.05 -4.29
N ILE A 20 4.46 -11.17 -4.15
CA ILE A 20 4.86 -10.61 -2.87
C ILE A 20 4.01 -9.38 -2.51
N VAL A 21 3.58 -8.60 -3.50
CA VAL A 21 2.74 -7.40 -3.27
C VAL A 21 1.27 -7.73 -3.06
N ARG A 22 0.88 -8.98 -3.14
CA ARG A 22 -0.49 -9.41 -2.85
C ARG A 22 -0.94 -8.86 -1.50
N TRP A 23 -2.19 -8.38 -1.40
CA TRP A 23 -2.66 -7.66 -0.22
C TRP A 23 -2.46 -8.39 1.10
N ASP A 24 -2.74 -9.70 1.14
CA ASP A 24 -2.57 -10.48 2.36
C ASP A 24 -1.10 -10.63 2.80
N LYS A 25 -0.16 -10.29 1.93
CA LYS A 25 1.29 -10.32 2.21
C LYS A 25 1.89 -8.94 2.47
N VAL A 26 1.11 -7.86 2.31
CA VAL A 26 1.60 -6.49 2.48
C VAL A 26 2.26 -6.26 3.84
N PRO A 27 1.76 -6.79 4.97
CA PRO A 27 2.44 -6.60 6.25
C PRO A 27 3.88 -7.12 6.30
N ARG A 28 4.28 -7.98 5.38
CA ARG A 28 5.63 -8.52 5.31
C ARG A 28 6.66 -7.49 4.87
N TRP A 29 6.24 -6.49 4.10
CA TRP A 29 7.16 -5.49 3.57
C TRP A 29 6.77 -4.05 3.92
N LEU A 30 5.53 -3.78 4.29
CA LEU A 30 5.04 -2.43 4.61
C LEU A 30 4.60 -2.37 6.07
N ASP A 31 5.49 -1.92 6.96
CA ASP A 31 5.28 -1.94 8.42
C ASP A 31 4.11 -1.10 8.91
N ILE A 32 3.72 -0.06 8.19
CA ILE A 32 2.59 0.77 8.57
C ILE A 32 1.25 0.02 8.44
N VAL A 33 1.24 -1.09 7.71
CA VAL A 33 0.09 -2.01 7.64
C VAL A 33 0.35 -3.17 8.60
N LYS A 34 -0.53 -3.36 9.58
CA LYS A 34 -0.36 -4.38 10.62
C LYS A 34 -1.09 -5.66 10.28
N LYS A 35 -2.24 -5.55 9.63
CA LYS A 35 -3.05 -6.71 9.27
C LYS A 35 -3.90 -6.42 8.03
N VAL A 36 -4.05 -7.42 7.18
CA VAL A 36 -4.95 -7.39 6.01
C VAL A 36 -5.67 -8.71 5.91
N GLU A 37 -6.97 -8.66 5.71
CA GLU A 37 -7.80 -9.85 5.45
C GLU A 37 -8.70 -9.58 4.25
N PHE A 38 -8.71 -10.50 3.29
CA PHE A 38 -9.70 -10.44 2.22
C PHE A 38 -11.09 -10.70 2.80
N THR A 39 -12.07 -9.91 2.36
CA THR A 39 -13.46 -10.04 2.78
C THR A 39 -14.36 -10.55 1.66
N SER A 40 -13.84 -10.65 0.43
CA SER A 40 -14.51 -11.27 -0.70
C SER A 40 -13.98 -12.68 -0.96
N GLU A 41 -14.78 -13.56 -1.56
CA GLU A 41 -14.32 -14.90 -1.92
C GLU A 41 -13.28 -14.85 -3.04
N GLU A 42 -13.53 -14.03 -4.06
CA GLU A 42 -12.59 -13.84 -5.15
C GLU A 42 -11.66 -12.68 -4.81
N THR A 43 -10.36 -12.87 -4.97
CA THR A 43 -9.34 -11.94 -4.50
C THR A 43 -8.50 -11.31 -5.61
N ASP A 44 -8.34 -12.00 -6.72
CA ASP A 44 -7.42 -11.58 -7.77
C ASP A 44 -8.17 -10.95 -8.95
N LYS A 45 -8.93 -9.88 -8.65
CA LYS A 45 -9.75 -9.20 -9.65
C LYS A 45 -10.24 -7.84 -9.16
N THR A 46 -10.72 -7.03 -10.09
CA THR A 46 -11.46 -5.79 -9.78
C THR A 46 -12.71 -6.14 -8.96
N GLY A 47 -12.99 -5.35 -7.95
CA GLY A 47 -14.11 -5.57 -7.05
C GLY A 47 -13.79 -6.40 -5.82
N ALA A 48 -12.60 -7.02 -5.75
CA ALA A 48 -12.16 -7.73 -4.54
C ALA A 48 -12.14 -6.76 -3.36
N THR A 49 -12.53 -7.24 -2.18
CA THR A 49 -12.59 -6.41 -0.97
C THR A 49 -11.68 -6.96 0.12
N ALA A 50 -11.20 -6.05 0.97
CA ALA A 50 -10.33 -6.40 2.08
C ALA A 50 -10.50 -5.44 3.24
N HIS A 51 -10.16 -5.93 4.44
CA HIS A 51 -10.14 -5.16 5.67
C HIS A 51 -8.71 -4.96 6.13
N TRP A 52 -8.38 -3.72 6.51
CA TRP A 52 -7.02 -3.31 6.84
C TRP A 52 -6.94 -2.70 8.22
N ILE A 53 -5.83 -2.96 8.90
CA ILE A 53 -5.46 -2.32 10.16
C ILE A 53 -4.05 -1.77 9.99
N GLY A 54 -3.85 -0.50 10.30
CA GLY A 54 -2.56 0.16 10.18
C GLY A 54 -2.27 1.13 11.30
N GLU A 55 -1.01 1.57 11.35
CA GLU A 55 -0.56 2.58 12.31
C GLU A 55 0.60 3.36 11.71
N ALA A 56 0.50 4.67 11.77
CA ALA A 56 1.56 5.57 11.31
C ALA A 56 1.56 6.85 12.13
N GLY A 57 2.74 7.27 12.60
CA GLY A 57 2.88 8.52 13.37
C GLY A 57 2.07 8.55 14.67
N GLY A 58 1.82 7.39 15.28
CA GLY A 58 1.02 7.27 16.49
C GLY A 58 -0.49 7.22 16.24
N VAL A 59 -0.93 7.26 14.98
CA VAL A 59 -2.34 7.20 14.61
C VAL A 59 -2.67 5.78 14.14
N LYS A 60 -3.62 5.14 14.84
CA LYS A 60 -4.13 3.83 14.46
C LYS A 60 -5.33 4.02 13.54
N SER A 61 -5.40 3.22 12.49
CA SER A 61 -6.47 3.29 11.50
C SER A 61 -6.98 1.90 11.16
N GLU A 62 -8.26 1.83 10.82
CA GLU A 62 -8.92 0.60 10.39
C GLU A 62 -9.86 0.98 9.26
N TRP A 63 -9.74 0.29 8.11
CA TRP A 63 -10.50 0.67 6.93
C TRP A 63 -10.75 -0.53 6.02
N ASP A 64 -11.74 -0.39 5.15
CA ASP A 64 -12.08 -1.37 4.12
C ASP A 64 -11.78 -0.80 2.75
N THR A 65 -11.37 -1.65 1.83
CA THR A 65 -11.05 -1.26 0.46
C THR A 65 -11.71 -2.16 -0.57
N GLU A 66 -11.80 -1.64 -1.80
CA GLU A 66 -12.09 -2.46 -2.97
C GLU A 66 -11.01 -2.23 -4.03
N THR A 67 -10.73 -3.27 -4.79
CA THR A 67 -9.82 -3.19 -5.94
C THR A 67 -10.53 -2.46 -7.08
N THR A 68 -9.92 -1.39 -7.56
CA THR A 68 -10.46 -0.59 -8.67
C THR A 68 -9.81 -0.92 -10.01
N GLU A 69 -8.55 -1.41 -9.99
CA GLU A 69 -7.83 -1.83 -11.18
C GLU A 69 -7.05 -3.10 -10.87
N TRP A 70 -7.05 -4.03 -11.81
CA TRP A 70 -6.33 -5.30 -11.68
C TRP A 70 -5.79 -5.71 -13.04
N GLU A 71 -4.47 -5.51 -13.24
CA GLU A 71 -3.74 -5.98 -14.41
C GLU A 71 -2.60 -6.86 -13.93
N PRO A 72 -2.71 -8.19 -14.03
CA PRO A 72 -1.68 -9.10 -13.53
C PRO A 72 -0.27 -8.72 -14.00
N PHE A 73 0.66 -8.72 -13.06
CA PHE A 73 2.09 -8.43 -13.25
C PHE A 73 2.39 -6.98 -13.64
N ARG A 74 1.40 -6.09 -13.65
CA ARG A 74 1.59 -4.69 -14.10
C ARG A 74 1.06 -3.67 -13.11
N ARG A 75 -0.20 -3.83 -12.66
CA ARG A 75 -0.80 -2.78 -11.85
C ARG A 75 -1.99 -3.30 -11.04
N GLU A 76 -2.03 -2.91 -9.78
CA GLU A 76 -3.22 -3.02 -8.95
C GLU A 76 -3.50 -1.66 -8.31
N ALA A 77 -4.77 -1.31 -8.17
CA ALA A 77 -5.19 -0.08 -7.54
C ALA A 77 -6.38 -0.35 -6.63
N TRP A 78 -6.54 0.48 -5.60
CA TRP A 78 -7.60 0.33 -4.61
C TRP A 78 -8.12 1.68 -4.15
N ARG A 79 -9.29 1.65 -3.51
CA ARG A 79 -9.84 2.80 -2.79
C ARG A 79 -10.54 2.33 -1.53
N THR A 80 -10.65 3.21 -0.53
CA THR A 80 -11.42 2.91 0.66
C THR A 80 -12.92 2.95 0.37
N THR A 81 -13.65 2.06 1.03
CA THR A 81 -15.12 2.01 0.98
C THR A 81 -15.72 2.34 2.34
N ALA A 82 -14.98 2.16 3.43
CA ALA A 82 -15.43 2.43 4.79
C ALA A 82 -14.23 2.55 5.73
N GLY A 83 -14.45 3.04 6.93
CA GLY A 83 -13.45 3.12 7.97
C GLY A 83 -12.99 4.54 8.28
N ASN A 84 -11.97 4.65 9.12
CA ASN A 84 -11.48 5.94 9.59
C ASN A 84 -10.26 6.47 8.85
N LEU A 85 -9.89 5.86 7.73
CA LEU A 85 -8.86 6.36 6.82
C LEU A 85 -9.44 6.38 5.42
N THR A 86 -9.45 7.54 4.79
CA THR A 86 -9.84 7.67 3.39
C THR A 86 -8.58 7.66 2.55
N CYS A 87 -8.41 6.66 1.70
CA CYS A 87 -7.25 6.59 0.82
C CYS A 87 -7.58 5.88 -0.49
N SER A 88 -6.75 6.17 -1.47
CA SER A 88 -6.70 5.43 -2.72
C SER A 88 -5.24 5.27 -3.07
N GLY A 89 -4.91 4.22 -3.80
CA GLY A 89 -3.52 4.01 -4.15
C GLY A 89 -3.34 2.95 -5.20
N SER A 90 -2.08 2.73 -5.54
CA SER A 90 -1.70 1.75 -6.56
C SER A 90 -0.29 1.24 -6.35
N VAL A 91 -0.06 0.04 -6.87
CA VAL A 91 1.28 -0.52 -7.07
C VAL A 91 1.41 -0.79 -8.57
N THR A 92 2.42 -0.21 -9.19
CA THR A 92 2.69 -0.37 -10.62
C THR A 92 4.06 -1.01 -10.80
N LEU A 93 4.13 -2.04 -11.65
CA LEU A 93 5.38 -2.73 -11.99
C LEU A 93 5.70 -2.44 -13.46
N THR A 94 6.87 -1.82 -13.70
CA THR A 94 7.32 -1.44 -15.03
C THR A 94 8.61 -2.16 -15.36
N PRO A 95 8.69 -2.89 -16.48
CA PRO A 95 9.95 -3.55 -16.89
C PRO A 95 11.08 -2.55 -17.06
N THR A 96 12.29 -2.94 -16.64
CA THR A 96 13.52 -2.16 -16.82
C THR A 96 14.63 -3.07 -17.32
N GLU A 97 15.79 -2.50 -17.65
CA GLU A 97 16.94 -3.28 -18.11
C GLU A 97 17.45 -4.26 -17.06
N VAL A 98 17.33 -3.92 -15.77
CA VAL A 98 17.81 -4.78 -14.67
C VAL A 98 16.72 -5.68 -14.08
N GLY A 99 15.46 -5.44 -14.42
CA GLY A 99 14.35 -6.23 -13.89
C GLY A 99 13.04 -5.47 -13.91
N THR A 100 12.64 -4.92 -12.78
CA THR A 100 11.34 -4.25 -12.63
C THR A 100 11.45 -3.03 -11.73
N LYS A 101 10.80 -1.94 -12.13
CA LYS A 101 10.60 -0.79 -11.26
C LYS A 101 9.25 -0.92 -10.59
N ALA A 102 9.23 -0.95 -9.26
CA ALA A 102 8.01 -0.97 -8.47
C ALA A 102 7.71 0.45 -7.99
N THR A 103 6.50 0.94 -8.25
CA THR A 103 6.05 2.26 -7.84
C THR A 103 4.84 2.13 -6.94
N PHE A 104 4.93 2.67 -5.75
CA PHE A 104 3.83 2.76 -4.78
C PHE A 104 3.33 4.19 -4.76
N MET A 105 2.03 4.37 -4.92
CA MET A 105 1.39 5.69 -4.81
C MET A 105 0.19 5.58 -3.89
N MET A 106 0.01 6.58 -3.03
CA MET A 106 -1.12 6.64 -2.13
C MET A 106 -1.55 8.09 -1.92
N ASP A 107 -2.83 8.34 -2.13
CA ASP A 107 -3.49 9.58 -1.72
C ASP A 107 -4.29 9.26 -0.46
N TYR A 108 -4.18 10.09 0.58
CA TYR A 108 -4.92 9.83 1.81
C TYR A 108 -5.40 11.12 2.46
N GLU A 109 -6.44 10.97 3.29
CA GLU A 109 -7.00 12.03 4.08
C GLU A 109 -7.31 11.49 5.48
N LEU A 110 -6.83 12.18 6.51
CA LEU A 110 -7.10 11.80 7.88
C LEU A 110 -8.55 12.14 8.26
N PRO A 111 -9.20 11.33 9.10
CA PRO A 111 -10.57 11.59 9.49
C PRO A 111 -10.69 12.87 10.33
N HIS A 112 -11.84 13.55 10.24
CA HIS A 112 -12.10 14.78 11.00
C HIS A 112 -11.96 14.58 12.51
N SER A 113 -12.31 13.41 13.01
CA SER A 113 -12.15 13.07 14.43
C SER A 113 -10.70 13.12 14.89
N VAL A 114 -9.77 12.83 13.99
CA VAL A 114 -8.33 12.89 14.21
C VAL A 114 -7.84 14.33 14.07
N LEU A 115 -8.39 15.07 13.10
CA LEU A 115 -8.01 16.46 12.82
C LEU A 115 -8.42 17.43 13.94
N GLY A 116 -9.47 17.10 14.72
CA GLY A 116 -9.90 17.89 15.87
C GLY A 116 -9.03 17.72 17.11
N ARG A 117 -8.06 16.80 17.08
CA ARG A 117 -7.06 16.60 18.12
C ARG A 117 -5.78 17.31 17.69
N ALA A 118 -4.91 17.65 18.64
CA ALA A 118 -3.61 18.24 18.34
C ALA A 118 -2.66 17.19 17.73
N ILE A 119 -3.07 16.60 16.59
CA ILE A 119 -2.26 15.65 15.86
C ILE A 119 -1.40 16.40 14.85
N ASP A 120 -0.12 16.15 14.90
CA ASP A 120 0.84 16.69 13.94
C ASP A 120 0.68 15.95 12.60
N LYS A 121 -0.03 16.57 11.67
CA LYS A 121 -0.25 16.06 10.33
C LYS A 121 1.07 15.79 9.60
N LEU A 122 2.06 16.61 9.83
CA LEU A 122 3.38 16.47 9.22
C LEU A 122 4.09 15.24 9.76
N ARG A 123 3.91 14.93 11.04
CA ARG A 123 4.49 13.73 11.65
C ARG A 123 3.87 12.47 11.02
N VAL A 124 2.56 12.45 10.82
CA VAL A 124 1.87 11.32 10.16
C VAL A 124 2.35 11.18 8.72
N TYR A 125 2.42 12.30 7.98
CA TYR A 125 2.90 12.31 6.59
C TYR A 125 4.32 11.71 6.50
N ARG A 126 5.23 12.17 7.36
CA ARG A 126 6.61 11.68 7.37
C ARG A 126 6.71 10.20 7.74
N ALA A 127 5.83 9.74 8.65
CA ALA A 127 5.79 8.33 9.04
C ALA A 127 5.34 7.45 7.88
N ILE A 128 4.33 7.88 7.11
CA ILE A 128 3.84 7.15 5.93
C ILE A 128 4.90 7.16 4.83
N GLU A 129 5.52 8.32 4.57
CA GLU A 129 6.58 8.44 3.58
C GLU A 129 7.76 7.53 3.90
N LYS A 130 8.23 7.57 5.14
CA LYS A 130 9.32 6.71 5.61
C LYS A 130 8.92 5.24 5.51
N GLY A 131 7.68 4.91 5.89
CA GLY A 131 7.14 3.56 5.79
C GLY A 131 7.13 3.06 4.36
N ALA A 132 6.74 3.90 3.41
CA ALA A 132 6.74 3.56 1.99
C ALA A 132 8.16 3.30 1.46
N LYS A 133 9.11 4.18 1.79
CA LYS A 133 10.52 4.02 1.39
C LYS A 133 11.13 2.76 1.96
N THR A 134 10.97 2.54 3.26
CA THR A 134 11.48 1.36 3.95
C THR A 134 10.81 0.09 3.43
N GLY A 135 9.50 0.17 3.19
CA GLY A 135 8.72 -0.95 2.66
C GLY A 135 9.18 -1.38 1.27
N LEU A 136 9.41 -0.44 0.37
CA LEU A 136 9.90 -0.75 -0.97
C LEU A 136 11.31 -1.33 -0.93
N ARG A 137 12.17 -0.86 -0.02
CA ARG A 137 13.50 -1.44 0.17
C ARG A 137 13.39 -2.90 0.63
N ARG A 138 12.49 -3.18 1.55
CA ARG A 138 12.24 -4.55 2.03
C ARG A 138 11.66 -5.43 0.93
N LEU A 139 10.74 -4.88 0.13
CA LEU A 139 10.20 -5.57 -1.04
C LEU A 139 11.32 -5.97 -2.00
N LYS A 140 12.26 -5.07 -2.25
CA LYS A 140 13.45 -5.33 -3.06
C LYS A 140 14.28 -6.47 -2.48
N GLU A 141 14.57 -6.43 -1.18
CA GLU A 141 15.37 -7.47 -0.50
C GLU A 141 14.69 -8.84 -0.61
N ILE A 142 13.40 -8.92 -0.35
CA ILE A 142 12.63 -10.16 -0.44
C ILE A 142 12.62 -10.69 -1.88
N SER A 143 12.43 -9.80 -2.85
CA SER A 143 12.29 -10.17 -4.25
C SER A 143 13.61 -10.64 -4.87
N GLU A 144 14.73 -10.06 -4.42
CA GLU A 144 16.05 -10.41 -4.93
C GLU A 144 16.69 -11.60 -4.20
N GLY A 145 16.12 -11.99 -3.09
CA GLY A 145 16.58 -13.09 -2.26
C GLY A 145 16.26 -14.48 -2.78
#